data_84d525b3a2bfaccbf017414a65061063
#
_entry.id   84d525b3a2bfaccbf017414a65061063
#
_cell.length_a   1.000
_cell.length_b   1.000
_cell.length_c   1.000
_cell.angle_alpha   90.00
_cell.angle_beta   90.00
_cell.angle_gamma   90.00
#
_symmetry.space_group_name_H-M   'P 1'
#
loop_
_entity.id
_entity.type
_entity.pdbx_description
1 polymer ?
#
loop_
_entity_poly.entity_id
_entity_poly.type
_entity_poly.pdbx_seq_one_letter_code
_entity_poly.pdbx_strand_id
1 'polypeptide(L)'
;MTSKDLKGTKIDNIDMEKNFPKLNLFTMFRLGFYQMGLGTMSVLTLGVLNRVMIAELKIPATIVAITLSLYQFMAPARVWFGQMSDTKPLLGKHRTGYMWIGAVFFTVTAFFAVQAMWQVGDSLRVNGWSNSTYFWIGILGLMFIFYGLALSASSTPFAALLVDISDEDNRSKVVGIVWSMLMVGIIIGAITSSFLLKQVGVDAPLETVQVSINNLFIIIPAIVLVFAFIGTVGIEEKYSRYGSRSTIANREDQVTMGTTLKILKANRQTGLFFTFVFVLIISLFMQDAVLEPYAGEIFLMPISESTRLNAVSGIGTLIGLGTTGFLVVPRLGKKNSLKVGCVATTISFILIVMSGFTGKLSLFLSALFLYGLAAGLTTTAALSLMLDLTAAETAGTFIGAWGLAQAMARGLSTVIGGVTLDVGRRLFNVSMLAYGLVFLLAGVGMILSIFLLNRVNVREFQDNASVAIATILEGELD
;
A
#
# COMPACT_ATOMS: atom_id res chain seq x y z
N MET A 1 18.81 28.82 -39.89
CA MET A 1 18.58 27.38 -39.75
C MET A 1 17.70 26.93 -40.90
N THR A 2 18.20 26.13 -41.80
CA THR A 2 17.50 25.74 -43.03
C THR A 2 16.66 24.49 -42.80
N SER A 3 15.58 24.33 -43.57
CA SER A 3 14.60 23.20 -43.47
C SER A 3 15.23 21.79 -43.53
N LYS A 4 16.52 21.68 -43.83
CA LYS A 4 17.30 20.44 -43.81
C LYS A 4 17.71 19.98 -42.41
N ASP A 5 17.94 20.92 -41.48
CA ASP A 5 18.38 20.60 -40.11
C ASP A 5 17.22 20.06 -39.27
N LEU A 6 15.98 20.46 -39.59
CA LEU A 6 14.78 19.95 -38.91
C LEU A 6 14.37 18.53 -39.36
N LYS A 7 14.77 18.12 -40.56
CA LYS A 7 14.51 16.75 -41.06
C LYS A 7 15.51 15.73 -40.51
N GLY A 8 16.79 16.12 -40.32
CA GLY A 8 17.80 15.25 -39.71
C GLY A 8 17.46 14.87 -38.28
N THR A 9 17.08 15.85 -37.43
CA THR A 9 16.74 15.62 -36.01
C THR A 9 15.47 14.79 -35.83
N LYS A 10 14.51 14.85 -36.75
CA LYS A 10 13.28 14.04 -36.69
C LYS A 10 13.51 12.59 -37.15
N ILE A 11 14.43 12.38 -38.10
CA ILE A 11 14.76 11.05 -38.62
C ILE A 11 15.61 10.29 -37.60
N ASP A 12 16.57 10.94 -36.92
CA ASP A 12 17.41 10.33 -35.91
C ASP A 12 16.60 9.93 -34.66
N ASN A 13 15.57 10.71 -34.26
CA ASN A 13 14.68 10.35 -33.17
C ASN A 13 13.74 9.18 -33.52
N ILE A 14 13.28 9.07 -34.80
CA ILE A 14 12.43 7.96 -35.25
C ILE A 14 13.23 6.65 -35.35
N ASP A 15 14.50 6.71 -35.71
CA ASP A 15 15.37 5.54 -35.80
C ASP A 15 15.89 5.08 -34.42
N MET A 16 16.06 6.00 -33.46
CA MET A 16 16.39 5.63 -32.06
C MET A 16 15.21 4.96 -31.33
N GLU A 17 13.97 5.34 -31.59
CA GLU A 17 12.79 4.65 -31.02
C GLU A 17 12.61 3.22 -31.55
N LYS A 18 13.06 2.92 -32.76
CA LYS A 18 12.94 1.59 -33.37
C LYS A 18 13.89 0.52 -32.83
N ASN A 19 14.94 0.89 -32.09
CA ASN A 19 16.01 -0.04 -31.68
C ASN A 19 15.94 -0.52 -30.23
N PHE A 20 14.96 -0.11 -29.42
CA PHE A 20 14.83 -0.65 -28.07
C PHE A 20 14.19 -2.05 -28.10
N PRO A 21 14.78 -3.04 -27.38
CA PRO A 21 14.23 -4.38 -27.35
C PRO A 21 12.85 -4.36 -26.69
N LYS A 22 11.85 -4.99 -27.35
CA LYS A 22 10.51 -5.12 -26.78
C LYS A 22 10.54 -5.95 -25.51
N LEU A 23 9.83 -5.50 -24.48
CA LEU A 23 9.65 -6.26 -23.25
C LEU A 23 8.91 -7.56 -23.54
N ASN A 24 9.55 -8.68 -23.27
CA ASN A 24 8.90 -9.99 -23.33
C ASN A 24 8.16 -10.30 -22.02
N LEU A 25 7.25 -11.25 -22.08
CA LEU A 25 6.42 -11.64 -20.94
C LEU A 25 7.26 -12.12 -19.74
N PHE A 26 8.34 -12.84 -20.00
CA PHE A 26 9.27 -13.33 -18.96
C PHE A 26 9.91 -12.16 -18.19
N THR A 27 10.35 -11.11 -18.88
CA THR A 27 10.91 -9.90 -18.24
C THR A 27 9.87 -9.16 -17.41
N MET A 28 8.60 -9.14 -17.85
CA MET A 28 7.51 -8.53 -17.05
C MET A 28 7.26 -9.30 -15.76
N PHE A 29 7.23 -10.63 -15.80
CA PHE A 29 7.13 -11.46 -14.58
C PHE A 29 8.37 -11.32 -13.69
N ARG A 30 9.55 -11.24 -14.28
CA ARG A 30 10.81 -11.02 -13.56
C ARG A 30 10.79 -9.72 -12.77
N LEU A 31 10.32 -8.62 -13.38
CA LEU A 31 10.08 -7.33 -12.68
C LEU A 31 9.09 -7.49 -11.53
N GLY A 32 8.10 -8.33 -11.71
CA GLY A 32 7.10 -8.64 -10.69
C GLY A 32 7.69 -9.23 -9.40
N PHE A 33 8.88 -9.87 -9.44
CA PHE A 33 9.55 -10.37 -8.21
C PHE A 33 9.84 -9.26 -7.21
N TYR A 34 10.25 -8.07 -7.68
CA TYR A 34 10.43 -6.93 -6.79
C TYR A 34 9.15 -6.60 -6.01
N GLN A 35 8.04 -6.51 -6.71
CA GLN A 35 6.74 -6.19 -6.10
C GLN A 35 6.22 -7.34 -5.23
N MET A 36 6.49 -8.59 -5.62
CA MET A 36 6.21 -9.77 -4.81
C MET A 36 6.96 -9.70 -3.46
N GLY A 37 8.23 -9.26 -3.48
CA GLY A 37 9.00 -9.01 -2.25
C GLY A 37 8.35 -7.97 -1.35
N LEU A 38 7.85 -6.86 -1.90
CA LEU A 38 7.14 -5.84 -1.12
C LEU A 38 5.84 -6.38 -0.52
N GLY A 39 5.09 -7.20 -1.27
CA GLY A 39 3.89 -7.88 -0.76
C GLY A 39 4.21 -8.80 0.41
N THR A 40 5.29 -9.58 0.30
CA THR A 40 5.76 -10.47 1.39
C THR A 40 6.15 -9.66 2.63
N MET A 41 6.89 -8.55 2.49
CA MET A 41 7.26 -7.68 3.62
C MET A 41 6.06 -7.04 4.31
N SER A 42 4.99 -6.73 3.57
CA SER A 42 3.78 -6.14 4.17
C SER A 42 3.10 -7.08 5.17
N VAL A 43 3.13 -8.39 4.93
CA VAL A 43 2.61 -9.41 5.87
C VAL A 43 3.41 -9.42 7.17
N LEU A 44 4.74 -9.30 7.09
CA LEU A 44 5.58 -9.28 8.29
C LEU A 44 5.30 -8.05 9.15
N THR A 45 5.25 -6.87 8.52
CA THR A 45 5.17 -5.60 9.25
C THR A 45 3.74 -5.31 9.73
N LEU A 46 2.74 -5.45 8.89
CA LEU A 46 1.35 -5.15 9.23
C LEU A 46 0.62 -6.33 9.89
N GLY A 47 0.99 -7.55 9.55
CA GLY A 47 0.40 -8.75 10.10
C GLY A 47 1.13 -9.21 11.37
N VAL A 48 2.27 -9.90 11.16
CA VAL A 48 2.98 -10.60 12.25
C VAL A 48 3.41 -9.64 13.37
N LEU A 49 4.06 -8.50 13.04
CA LEU A 49 4.52 -7.57 14.08
C LEU A 49 3.36 -6.96 14.87
N ASN A 50 2.32 -6.53 14.16
CA ASN A 50 1.10 -5.98 14.78
C ASN A 50 0.49 -6.98 15.76
N ARG A 51 0.37 -8.24 15.34
CA ARG A 51 -0.15 -9.33 16.16
C ARG A 51 0.69 -9.54 17.42
N VAL A 52 2.02 -9.66 17.27
CA VAL A 52 2.94 -9.90 18.39
C VAL A 52 2.88 -8.74 19.40
N MET A 53 2.90 -7.51 18.95
CA MET A 53 2.85 -6.34 19.82
C MET A 53 1.55 -6.26 20.62
N ILE A 54 0.40 -6.47 19.98
CA ILE A 54 -0.91 -6.30 20.64
C ILE A 54 -1.27 -7.51 21.49
N ALA A 55 -1.12 -8.72 20.95
CA ALA A 55 -1.65 -9.91 21.61
C ALA A 55 -0.63 -10.59 22.54
N GLU A 56 0.65 -10.64 22.15
CA GLU A 56 1.69 -11.32 22.95
C GLU A 56 2.35 -10.36 23.95
N LEU A 57 2.77 -9.17 23.50
CA LEU A 57 3.44 -8.19 24.36
C LEU A 57 2.47 -7.27 25.11
N LYS A 58 1.16 -7.36 24.82
CA LYS A 58 0.10 -6.55 25.46
C LYS A 58 0.33 -5.04 25.39
N ILE A 59 1.01 -4.59 24.34
CA ILE A 59 1.17 -3.16 24.06
C ILE A 59 -0.17 -2.59 23.61
N PRO A 60 -0.61 -1.42 24.11
CA PRO A 60 -1.87 -0.80 23.68
C PRO A 60 -1.95 -0.65 22.17
N ALA A 61 -3.10 -1.01 21.60
CA ALA A 61 -3.31 -1.01 20.15
C ALA A 61 -3.10 0.38 19.51
N THR A 62 -3.42 1.45 20.23
CA THR A 62 -3.15 2.84 19.82
C THR A 62 -1.66 3.08 19.57
N ILE A 63 -0.79 2.66 20.50
CA ILE A 63 0.67 2.84 20.40
C ILE A 63 1.21 2.05 19.21
N VAL A 64 0.79 0.79 19.10
CA VAL A 64 1.17 -0.08 17.99
C VAL A 64 0.74 0.54 16.66
N ALA A 65 -0.50 0.98 16.56
CA ALA A 65 -1.06 1.57 15.36
C ALA A 65 -0.37 2.87 14.94
N ILE A 66 -0.10 3.77 15.89
CA ILE A 66 0.66 5.01 15.63
C ILE A 66 2.05 4.66 15.13
N THR A 67 2.76 3.78 15.83
CA THR A 67 4.13 3.40 15.49
C THR A 67 4.21 2.77 14.09
N LEU A 68 3.34 1.80 13.80
CA LEU A 68 3.28 1.17 12.49
C LEU A 68 2.89 2.15 11.37
N SER A 69 2.00 3.10 11.65
CA SER A 69 1.55 4.05 10.63
C SER A 69 2.63 5.06 10.19
N LEU A 70 3.68 5.26 11.00
CA LEU A 70 4.76 6.23 10.72
C LEU A 70 5.41 5.98 9.35
N TYR A 71 5.60 4.72 8.94
CA TYR A 71 6.18 4.43 7.63
C TYR A 71 5.29 4.89 6.46
N GLN A 72 3.98 4.89 6.64
CA GLN A 72 3.04 5.35 5.61
C GLN A 72 3.01 6.88 5.54
N PHE A 73 3.16 7.57 6.68
CA PHE A 73 3.27 9.02 6.72
C PHE A 73 4.57 9.56 6.09
N MET A 74 5.55 8.67 5.81
CA MET A 74 6.73 9.02 5.01
C MET A 74 6.48 9.05 3.50
N ALA A 75 5.24 8.82 3.04
CA ALA A 75 4.88 8.86 1.62
C ALA A 75 5.28 10.17 0.88
N PRO A 76 5.25 11.37 1.49
CA PRO A 76 5.77 12.59 0.85
C PRO A 76 7.22 12.50 0.39
N ALA A 77 8.07 11.72 1.07
CA ALA A 77 9.45 11.51 0.68
C ALA A 77 9.61 10.83 -0.69
N ARG A 78 8.56 10.18 -1.20
CA ARG A 78 8.53 9.60 -2.55
C ARG A 78 8.80 10.65 -3.63
N VAL A 79 8.27 11.87 -3.46
CA VAL A 79 8.51 12.97 -4.43
C VAL A 79 10.00 13.30 -4.46
N TRP A 80 10.62 13.45 -3.29
CA TRP A 80 12.04 13.75 -3.18
C TRP A 80 12.92 12.64 -3.76
N PHE A 81 12.66 11.37 -3.45
CA PHE A 81 13.42 10.25 -4.01
C PHE A 81 13.19 10.07 -5.52
N GLY A 82 11.99 10.40 -6.02
CA GLY A 82 11.71 10.46 -7.44
C GLY A 82 12.64 11.45 -8.15
N GLN A 83 12.67 12.70 -7.67
CA GLN A 83 13.54 13.75 -8.22
C GLN A 83 15.04 13.41 -8.10
N MET A 84 15.47 12.85 -6.95
CA MET A 84 16.85 12.41 -6.80
C MET A 84 17.23 11.35 -7.83
N SER A 85 16.37 10.37 -8.07
CA SER A 85 16.61 9.31 -9.05
C SER A 85 16.61 9.83 -10.49
N ASP A 86 15.90 10.93 -10.76
CA ASP A 86 15.92 11.59 -12.07
C ASP A 86 17.21 12.39 -12.31
N THR A 87 17.79 12.97 -11.25
CA THR A 87 18.88 13.93 -11.40
C THR A 87 20.26 13.34 -11.11
N LYS A 88 20.36 12.39 -10.18
CA LYS A 88 21.63 11.86 -9.68
C LYS A 88 21.68 10.33 -9.79
N PRO A 89 22.58 9.76 -10.60
CA PRO A 89 22.78 8.32 -10.63
C PRO A 89 23.40 7.84 -9.31
N LEU A 90 22.92 6.70 -8.81
CA LEU A 90 23.47 6.00 -7.66
C LEU A 90 23.98 4.63 -8.11
N LEU A 91 25.21 4.27 -7.75
CA LEU A 91 25.90 3.08 -8.29
C LEU A 91 25.94 3.06 -9.86
N GLY A 92 26.04 4.23 -10.49
CA GLY A 92 26.04 4.37 -11.94
C GLY A 92 24.67 4.16 -12.63
N LYS A 93 23.58 4.10 -11.87
CA LYS A 93 22.20 3.84 -12.35
C LYS A 93 21.22 4.84 -11.77
N HIS A 94 20.27 5.28 -12.58
CA HIS A 94 19.27 6.27 -12.15
C HIS A 94 18.12 5.64 -11.33
N ARG A 95 17.76 4.39 -11.62
CA ARG A 95 16.63 3.71 -10.96
C ARG A 95 17.09 2.57 -10.06
N THR A 96 17.78 1.61 -10.64
CA THR A 96 18.13 0.34 -9.97
C THR A 96 19.04 0.54 -8.76
N GLY A 97 19.95 1.52 -8.80
CA GLY A 97 20.85 1.82 -7.66
C GLY A 97 20.07 2.23 -6.40
N TYR A 98 19.08 3.14 -6.56
CA TYR A 98 18.19 3.54 -5.47
C TYR A 98 17.34 2.38 -4.95
N MET A 99 16.82 1.55 -5.88
CA MET A 99 16.01 0.39 -5.52
C MET A 99 16.79 -0.59 -4.64
N TRP A 100 18.03 -0.90 -4.98
CA TRP A 100 18.85 -1.84 -4.23
C TRP A 100 19.24 -1.30 -2.85
N ILE A 101 19.74 -0.08 -2.80
CA ILE A 101 20.12 0.55 -1.53
C ILE A 101 18.88 0.69 -0.63
N GLY A 102 17.77 1.19 -1.16
CA GLY A 102 16.53 1.27 -0.40
C GLY A 102 16.04 -0.10 0.07
N ALA A 103 16.16 -1.15 -0.76
CA ALA A 103 15.78 -2.52 -0.39
C ALA A 103 16.63 -3.05 0.77
N VAL A 104 17.95 -2.85 0.74
CA VAL A 104 18.84 -3.22 1.86
C VAL A 104 18.45 -2.46 3.12
N PHE A 105 18.24 -1.14 3.02
CA PHE A 105 17.93 -0.33 4.19
C PHE A 105 16.57 -0.68 4.81
N PHE A 106 15.51 -0.88 4.03
CA PHE A 106 14.21 -1.22 4.64
C PHE A 106 14.21 -2.63 5.24
N THR A 107 14.93 -3.59 4.67
CA THR A 107 15.03 -4.96 5.23
C THR A 107 15.84 -4.97 6.51
N VAL A 108 16.96 -4.28 6.56
CA VAL A 108 17.79 -4.14 7.76
C VAL A 108 17.03 -3.38 8.86
N THR A 109 16.34 -2.30 8.51
CA THR A 109 15.57 -1.52 9.48
C THR A 109 14.39 -2.31 10.04
N ALA A 110 13.77 -3.19 9.24
CA ALA A 110 12.71 -4.08 9.72
C ALA A 110 13.23 -5.03 10.83
N PHE A 111 14.45 -5.57 10.69
CA PHE A 111 15.07 -6.39 11.71
C PHE A 111 15.33 -5.59 13.00
N PHE A 112 15.88 -4.38 12.89
CA PHE A 112 16.10 -3.52 14.07
C PHE A 112 14.79 -3.07 14.72
N ALA A 113 13.71 -2.87 13.94
CA ALA A 113 12.39 -2.61 14.49
C ALA A 113 11.88 -3.76 15.36
N VAL A 114 12.13 -5.01 14.97
CA VAL A 114 11.82 -6.18 15.81
C VAL A 114 12.62 -6.17 17.11
N GLN A 115 13.92 -5.85 17.06
CA GLN A 115 14.73 -5.77 18.29
C GLN A 115 14.22 -4.66 19.21
N ALA A 116 13.88 -3.48 18.68
CA ALA A 116 13.28 -2.40 19.46
C ALA A 116 11.92 -2.81 20.04
N MET A 117 11.09 -3.55 19.30
CA MET A 117 9.82 -4.10 19.76
C MET A 117 9.99 -4.97 21.01
N TRP A 118 10.98 -5.87 21.02
CA TRP A 118 11.26 -6.72 22.19
C TRP A 118 11.65 -5.89 23.41
N GLN A 119 12.47 -4.84 23.21
CA GLN A 119 12.85 -3.92 24.29
C GLN A 119 11.64 -3.15 24.86
N VAL A 120 10.68 -2.76 23.99
CA VAL A 120 9.40 -2.16 24.46
C VAL A 120 8.65 -3.15 25.32
N GLY A 121 8.48 -4.40 24.87
CA GLY A 121 7.78 -5.45 25.60
C GLY A 121 8.42 -5.77 26.96
N ASP A 122 9.75 -5.94 26.97
CA ASP A 122 10.50 -6.22 28.20
C ASP A 122 10.46 -5.05 29.19
N SER A 123 10.66 -3.82 28.71
CA SER A 123 10.57 -2.62 29.55
C SER A 123 9.17 -2.43 30.11
N LEU A 124 8.12 -2.66 29.34
CA LEU A 124 6.73 -2.56 29.78
C LEU A 124 6.42 -3.60 30.87
N ARG A 125 6.93 -4.83 30.70
CA ARG A 125 6.71 -5.94 31.64
C ARG A 125 7.44 -5.71 32.98
N VAL A 126 8.69 -5.21 32.93
CA VAL A 126 9.54 -5.07 34.15
C VAL A 126 9.30 -3.74 34.84
N ASN A 127 9.25 -2.64 34.08
CA ASN A 127 9.25 -1.28 34.60
C ASN A 127 7.88 -0.57 34.44
N GLY A 128 6.89 -1.24 33.84
CA GLY A 128 5.61 -0.61 33.50
C GLY A 128 5.79 0.60 32.56
N TRP A 129 4.95 1.61 32.74
CA TRP A 129 5.01 2.88 32.00
C TRP A 129 6.09 3.79 32.60
N SER A 130 7.34 3.57 32.21
CA SER A 130 8.52 4.30 32.66
C SER A 130 9.17 5.09 31.52
N ASN A 131 10.12 5.98 31.86
CA ASN A 131 10.90 6.71 30.88
C ASN A 131 11.65 5.77 29.92
N SER A 132 12.09 4.60 30.40
CA SER A 132 12.72 3.58 29.58
C SER A 132 11.75 3.02 28.53
N THR A 133 10.49 2.75 28.91
CA THR A 133 9.46 2.27 27.99
C THR A 133 9.14 3.29 26.91
N TYR A 134 8.98 4.57 27.29
CA TYR A 134 8.76 5.65 26.30
C TYR A 134 9.95 5.86 25.38
N PHE A 135 11.18 5.72 25.89
CA PHE A 135 12.39 5.77 25.07
C PHE A 135 12.39 4.69 23.99
N TRP A 136 12.11 3.43 24.36
CA TRP A 136 12.07 2.32 23.41
C TRP A 136 10.92 2.43 22.40
N ILE A 137 9.77 2.97 22.79
CA ILE A 137 8.67 3.30 21.87
C ILE A 137 9.14 4.36 20.86
N GLY A 138 9.88 5.37 21.32
CA GLY A 138 10.48 6.39 20.44
C GLY A 138 11.46 5.79 19.44
N ILE A 139 12.34 4.88 19.88
CA ILE A 139 13.28 4.15 19.00
C ILE A 139 12.51 3.30 17.98
N LEU A 140 11.47 2.57 18.42
CA LEU A 140 10.65 1.77 17.53
C LEU A 140 9.96 2.65 16.45
N GLY A 141 9.41 3.80 16.87
CA GLY A 141 8.84 4.78 15.95
C GLY A 141 9.86 5.31 14.94
N LEU A 142 11.08 5.62 15.40
CA LEU A 142 12.18 6.04 14.54
C LEU A 142 12.57 4.96 13.52
N MET A 143 12.59 3.69 13.91
CA MET A 143 12.83 2.57 12.99
C MET A 143 11.75 2.53 11.90
N PHE A 144 10.47 2.74 12.20
CA PHE A 144 9.41 2.77 11.19
C PHE A 144 9.47 4.02 10.30
N ILE A 145 9.96 5.16 10.78
CA ILE A 145 10.27 6.32 9.94
C ILE A 145 11.37 5.96 8.93
N PHE A 146 12.49 5.39 9.39
CA PHE A 146 13.58 4.96 8.50
C PHE A 146 13.13 3.88 7.52
N TYR A 147 12.33 2.90 7.98
CA TYR A 147 11.71 1.90 7.12
C TYR A 147 10.89 2.56 5.99
N GLY A 148 10.05 3.54 6.32
CA GLY A 148 9.22 4.28 5.37
C GLY A 148 10.04 5.10 4.36
N LEU A 149 11.10 5.76 4.82
CA LEU A 149 12.03 6.48 3.95
C LEU A 149 12.76 5.53 2.99
N ALA A 150 13.29 4.42 3.51
CA ALA A 150 13.98 3.41 2.71
C ALA A 150 13.04 2.73 1.70
N LEU A 151 11.80 2.43 2.11
CA LEU A 151 10.77 1.90 1.24
C LEU A 151 10.41 2.91 0.12
N SER A 152 10.31 4.20 0.45
CA SER A 152 10.07 5.26 -0.53
C SER A 152 11.23 5.41 -1.51
N ALA A 153 12.47 5.32 -1.03
CA ALA A 153 13.68 5.35 -1.85
C ALA A 153 13.78 4.16 -2.81
N SER A 154 13.21 3.02 -2.44
CA SER A 154 13.21 1.80 -3.28
C SER A 154 12.03 1.76 -4.23
N SER A 155 10.79 1.99 -3.75
CA SER A 155 9.57 1.77 -4.51
C SER A 155 9.26 2.87 -5.54
N THR A 156 9.69 4.12 -5.30
CA THR A 156 9.44 5.22 -6.23
C THR A 156 10.27 5.11 -7.51
N PRO A 157 11.60 4.88 -7.44
CA PRO A 157 12.39 4.61 -8.64
C PRO A 157 11.95 3.35 -9.38
N PHE A 158 11.42 2.33 -8.69
CA PHE A 158 10.81 1.17 -9.35
C PHE A 158 9.60 1.56 -10.20
N ALA A 159 8.68 2.35 -9.65
CA ALA A 159 7.53 2.83 -10.41
C ALA A 159 7.96 3.67 -11.63
N ALA A 160 8.98 4.52 -11.49
CA ALA A 160 9.56 5.26 -12.58
C ALA A 160 10.23 4.34 -13.63
N LEU A 161 10.96 3.29 -13.18
CA LEU A 161 11.53 2.29 -14.07
C LEU A 161 10.47 1.62 -14.95
N LEU A 162 9.30 1.28 -14.39
CA LEU A 162 8.20 0.68 -15.17
C LEU A 162 7.75 1.61 -16.31
N VAL A 163 7.74 2.92 -16.07
CA VAL A 163 7.43 3.92 -17.11
C VAL A 163 8.56 4.02 -18.13
N ASP A 164 9.82 4.03 -17.68
CA ASP A 164 11.00 4.18 -18.53
C ASP A 164 11.18 3.01 -19.51
N ILE A 165 10.75 1.80 -19.15
CA ILE A 165 10.92 0.57 -19.94
C ILE A 165 9.67 0.18 -20.74
N SER A 166 8.51 0.80 -20.49
CA SER A 166 7.24 0.45 -21.15
C SER A 166 6.83 1.44 -22.20
N ASP A 167 6.19 0.94 -23.26
CA ASP A 167 5.48 1.72 -24.27
C ASP A 167 4.02 1.94 -23.86
N GLU A 168 3.33 2.86 -24.55
CA GLU A 168 1.90 3.09 -24.33
C GLU A 168 1.08 1.81 -24.52
N ASP A 169 1.43 0.99 -25.52
CA ASP A 169 0.73 -0.26 -25.87
C ASP A 169 0.90 -1.38 -24.82
N ASN A 170 2.04 -1.43 -24.12
CA ASN A 170 2.35 -2.52 -23.19
C ASN A 170 2.35 -2.10 -21.71
N ARG A 171 2.31 -0.79 -21.41
CA ARG A 171 2.36 -0.25 -20.03
C ARG A 171 1.29 -0.83 -19.12
N SER A 172 0.05 -0.88 -19.60
CA SER A 172 -1.07 -1.45 -18.85
C SER A 172 -0.82 -2.92 -18.49
N LYS A 173 -0.25 -3.70 -19.43
CA LYS A 173 0.08 -5.10 -19.22
C LYS A 173 1.21 -5.28 -18.19
N VAL A 174 2.28 -4.48 -18.29
CA VAL A 174 3.40 -4.48 -17.33
C VAL A 174 2.89 -4.17 -15.93
N VAL A 175 2.14 -3.08 -15.77
CA VAL A 175 1.56 -2.67 -14.50
C VAL A 175 0.64 -3.75 -13.95
N GLY A 176 -0.24 -4.32 -14.77
CA GLY A 176 -1.15 -5.38 -14.35
C GLY A 176 -0.43 -6.62 -13.80
N ILE A 177 0.61 -7.09 -14.50
CA ILE A 177 1.43 -8.23 -14.05
C ILE A 177 2.14 -7.90 -12.75
N VAL A 178 2.80 -6.75 -12.68
CA VAL A 178 3.60 -6.33 -11.51
C VAL A 178 2.72 -6.17 -10.27
N TRP A 179 1.54 -5.56 -10.37
CA TRP A 179 0.61 -5.43 -9.24
C TRP A 179 -0.05 -6.77 -8.85
N SER A 180 -0.31 -7.66 -9.82
CA SER A 180 -0.76 -9.02 -9.51
C SER A 180 0.30 -9.78 -8.72
N MET A 181 1.59 -9.61 -9.05
CA MET A 181 2.69 -10.21 -8.30
C MET A 181 2.83 -9.66 -6.88
N LEU A 182 2.41 -8.41 -6.60
CA LEU A 182 2.28 -7.91 -5.22
C LEU A 182 1.30 -8.76 -4.41
N MET A 183 0.12 -9.03 -4.97
CA MET A 183 -0.90 -9.86 -4.30
C MET A 183 -0.41 -11.30 -4.11
N VAL A 184 0.24 -11.87 -5.12
CA VAL A 184 0.90 -13.18 -5.01
C VAL A 184 1.94 -13.17 -3.89
N GLY A 185 2.70 -12.08 -3.75
CA GLY A 185 3.68 -11.88 -2.67
C GLY A 185 3.04 -11.87 -1.28
N ILE A 186 1.88 -11.25 -1.11
CA ILE A 186 1.12 -11.29 0.14
C ILE A 186 0.70 -12.73 0.47
N ILE A 187 0.17 -13.45 -0.52
CA ILE A 187 -0.30 -14.83 -0.33
C ILE A 187 0.89 -15.76 0.02
N ILE A 188 1.96 -15.72 -0.76
CA ILE A 188 3.17 -16.53 -0.51
C ILE A 188 3.82 -16.14 0.82
N GLY A 189 3.93 -14.83 1.10
CA GLY A 189 4.46 -14.31 2.35
C GLY A 189 3.69 -14.82 3.57
N ALA A 190 2.36 -14.80 3.51
CA ALA A 190 1.51 -15.32 4.57
C ALA A 190 1.69 -16.82 4.78
N ILE A 191 1.73 -17.61 3.70
CA ILE A 191 1.91 -19.07 3.76
C ILE A 191 3.30 -19.42 4.28
N THR A 192 4.35 -18.78 3.77
CA THR A 192 5.74 -19.03 4.18
C THR A 192 5.97 -18.63 5.63
N SER A 193 5.49 -17.46 6.04
CA SER A 193 5.56 -17.00 7.44
C SER A 193 4.82 -17.94 8.37
N SER A 194 3.62 -18.37 7.98
CA SER A 194 2.84 -19.38 8.73
C SER A 194 3.62 -20.68 8.90
N PHE A 195 4.27 -21.16 7.85
CA PHE A 195 5.07 -22.39 7.90
C PHE A 195 6.27 -22.26 8.85
N LEU A 196 7.00 -21.15 8.77
CA LEU A 196 8.16 -20.88 9.65
C LEU A 196 7.74 -20.69 11.12
N LEU A 197 6.53 -20.23 11.38
CA LEU A 197 5.99 -20.03 12.73
C LEU A 197 5.20 -21.24 13.26
N LYS A 198 5.12 -22.35 12.52
CA LYS A 198 4.27 -23.51 12.88
C LYS A 198 4.59 -24.11 14.25
N GLN A 199 5.83 -24.00 14.69
CA GLN A 199 6.27 -24.49 16.02
C GLN A 199 5.82 -23.58 17.18
N VAL A 200 5.32 -22.37 16.92
CA VAL A 200 4.84 -21.44 17.93
C VAL A 200 3.37 -21.73 18.21
N GLY A 201 3.09 -22.50 19.27
CA GLY A 201 1.73 -22.78 19.76
C GLY A 201 1.11 -21.56 20.47
N VAL A 202 -0.15 -21.67 20.87
CA VAL A 202 -0.89 -20.60 21.58
C VAL A 202 -0.26 -20.29 22.93
N ASP A 203 0.21 -21.30 23.65
CA ASP A 203 0.83 -21.18 24.98
C ASP A 203 2.37 -21.27 24.93
N ALA A 204 2.98 -20.95 23.77
CA ALA A 204 4.42 -21.01 23.63
C ALA A 204 5.12 -20.01 24.56
N PRO A 205 6.23 -20.39 25.22
CA PRO A 205 7.03 -19.45 26.01
C PRO A 205 7.48 -18.25 25.15
N LEU A 206 7.51 -17.07 25.74
CA LEU A 206 7.87 -15.83 25.03
C LEU A 206 9.25 -15.92 24.36
N GLU A 207 10.20 -16.65 24.95
CA GLU A 207 11.51 -16.91 24.37
C GLU A 207 11.43 -17.67 23.03
N THR A 208 10.55 -18.68 22.95
CA THR A 208 10.30 -19.42 21.71
C THR A 208 9.68 -18.54 20.64
N VAL A 209 8.74 -17.68 21.02
CA VAL A 209 8.15 -16.67 20.13
C VAL A 209 9.23 -15.73 19.63
N GLN A 210 10.07 -15.22 20.52
CA GLN A 210 11.16 -14.28 20.19
C GLN A 210 12.16 -14.87 19.20
N VAL A 211 12.63 -16.09 19.45
CA VAL A 211 13.57 -16.78 18.54
C VAL A 211 12.92 -17.01 17.16
N SER A 212 11.68 -17.45 17.14
CA SER A 212 10.96 -17.76 15.89
C SER A 212 10.70 -16.49 15.07
N ILE A 213 10.31 -15.39 15.71
CA ILE A 213 10.10 -14.09 15.04
C ILE A 213 11.43 -13.51 14.55
N ASN A 214 12.49 -13.57 15.35
CA ASN A 214 13.82 -13.10 14.92
C ASN A 214 14.30 -13.87 13.68
N ASN A 215 14.16 -15.20 13.67
CA ASN A 215 14.50 -16.03 12.51
C ASN A 215 13.65 -15.67 11.28
N LEU A 216 12.35 -15.43 11.47
CA LEU A 216 11.46 -15.00 10.40
C LEU A 216 11.92 -13.68 9.78
N PHE A 217 12.31 -12.69 10.62
CA PHE A 217 12.78 -11.37 10.18
C PHE A 217 14.25 -11.36 9.68
N ILE A 218 14.92 -12.49 9.69
CA ILE A 218 16.18 -12.71 8.97
C ILE A 218 15.90 -13.39 7.62
N ILE A 219 15.13 -14.49 7.64
CA ILE A 219 14.92 -15.33 6.45
C ILE A 219 14.11 -14.60 5.38
N ILE A 220 12.93 -14.05 5.74
CA ILE A 220 12.05 -13.43 4.77
C ILE A 220 12.65 -12.15 4.15
N PRO A 221 13.23 -11.21 4.91
CA PRO A 221 13.92 -10.06 4.32
C PRO A 221 15.07 -10.45 3.39
N ALA A 222 15.83 -11.51 3.71
CA ALA A 222 16.86 -12.04 2.82
C ALA A 222 16.28 -12.52 1.48
N ILE A 223 15.14 -13.24 1.50
CA ILE A 223 14.43 -13.66 0.29
C ILE A 223 13.94 -12.43 -0.49
N VAL A 224 13.42 -11.41 0.18
CA VAL A 224 12.97 -10.17 -0.44
C VAL A 224 14.11 -9.42 -1.13
N LEU A 225 15.31 -9.39 -0.52
CA LEU A 225 16.49 -8.84 -1.17
C LEU A 225 16.85 -9.61 -2.45
N VAL A 226 16.84 -10.94 -2.40
CA VAL A 226 17.06 -11.78 -3.58
C VAL A 226 16.04 -11.47 -4.68
N PHE A 227 14.76 -11.33 -4.34
CA PHE A 227 13.73 -10.95 -5.29
C PHE A 227 13.95 -9.56 -5.87
N ALA A 228 14.38 -8.59 -5.06
CA ALA A 228 14.68 -7.25 -5.54
C ALA A 228 15.83 -7.25 -6.55
N PHE A 229 16.91 -7.99 -6.26
CA PHE A 229 18.06 -8.12 -7.17
C PHE A 229 17.72 -8.87 -8.44
N ILE A 230 17.17 -10.09 -8.33
CA ILE A 230 16.83 -10.93 -9.50
C ILE A 230 15.79 -10.21 -10.38
N GLY A 231 14.83 -9.52 -9.75
CA GLY A 231 13.77 -8.80 -10.46
C GLY A 231 14.29 -7.67 -11.34
N THR A 232 15.40 -7.03 -10.97
CA THR A 232 15.77 -5.73 -11.55
C THR A 232 17.18 -5.67 -12.18
N VAL A 233 18.07 -6.62 -11.89
CA VAL A 233 19.44 -6.62 -12.42
C VAL A 233 19.45 -6.63 -13.96
N GLY A 234 20.22 -5.72 -14.59
CA GLY A 234 20.36 -5.62 -16.04
C GLY A 234 19.12 -5.14 -16.81
N ILE A 235 18.01 -4.81 -16.15
CA ILE A 235 16.79 -4.35 -16.82
C ILE A 235 16.91 -2.89 -17.23
N GLU A 236 17.37 -2.03 -16.33
CA GLU A 236 17.56 -0.60 -16.63
C GLU A 236 18.52 -0.40 -17.81
N GLU A 237 19.64 -1.10 -17.83
CA GLU A 237 20.65 -0.98 -18.91
C GLU A 237 20.13 -1.44 -20.26
N LYS A 238 19.29 -2.48 -20.27
CA LYS A 238 18.82 -3.11 -21.50
C LYS A 238 17.56 -2.48 -22.08
N TYR A 239 16.65 -1.99 -21.23
CA TYR A 239 15.31 -1.59 -21.67
C TYR A 239 14.96 -0.14 -21.33
N SER A 240 15.74 0.57 -20.47
CA SER A 240 15.38 1.92 -20.07
C SER A 240 15.60 2.92 -21.21
N ARG A 241 14.58 3.72 -21.46
CA ARG A 241 14.59 4.83 -22.43
C ARG A 241 14.84 6.17 -21.74
N TYR A 242 15.34 6.13 -20.51
CA TYR A 242 15.54 7.35 -19.72
C TYR A 242 16.43 8.36 -20.46
N GLY A 243 17.54 7.93 -21.07
CA GLY A 243 18.46 8.79 -21.83
C GLY A 243 17.81 9.50 -23.03
N SER A 244 16.84 8.87 -23.70
CA SER A 244 16.12 9.49 -24.82
C SER A 244 14.97 10.40 -24.37
N ARG A 245 14.43 10.19 -23.18
CA ARG A 245 13.34 11.00 -22.59
C ARG A 245 13.84 12.16 -21.72
N SER A 246 15.05 12.07 -21.16
CA SER A 246 15.62 13.13 -20.31
C SER A 246 15.91 14.43 -21.06
N THR A 247 16.08 14.38 -22.41
CA THR A 247 16.18 15.58 -23.24
C THR A 247 14.85 16.33 -23.41
N ILE A 248 13.72 15.69 -23.07
CA ILE A 248 12.37 16.31 -23.04
C ILE A 248 12.03 16.79 -21.63
N ALA A 249 12.86 16.47 -20.62
CA ALA A 249 12.60 16.65 -19.20
C ALA A 249 12.98 18.02 -18.63
N ASN A 250 12.83 19.10 -19.36
CA ASN A 250 12.44 20.38 -18.76
C ASN A 250 10.93 20.32 -18.42
N ARG A 251 10.54 19.33 -17.61
CA ARG A 251 9.19 19.27 -17.07
C ARG A 251 9.13 20.21 -15.89
N GLU A 252 8.56 21.38 -16.11
CA GLU A 252 8.09 22.35 -15.13
C GLU A 252 6.97 21.79 -14.22
N ASP A 253 6.51 20.56 -14.50
CA ASP A 253 5.43 19.86 -13.74
C ASP A 253 5.94 19.21 -12.44
N GLN A 254 6.61 19.97 -11.59
CA GLN A 254 6.92 19.51 -10.23
C GLN A 254 5.68 19.63 -9.35
N VAL A 255 4.97 18.50 -9.18
CA VAL A 255 3.86 18.41 -8.23
C VAL A 255 4.40 18.50 -6.82
N THR A 256 4.42 19.71 -6.28
CA THR A 256 4.73 19.94 -4.87
C THR A 256 3.50 19.62 -4.01
N MET A 257 3.72 19.33 -2.71
CA MET A 257 2.62 19.22 -1.74
C MET A 257 1.70 20.45 -1.76
N GLY A 258 2.26 21.62 -1.99
CA GLY A 258 1.50 22.87 -2.10
C GLY A 258 0.58 22.90 -3.30
N THR A 259 1.05 22.47 -4.47
CA THR A 259 0.24 22.37 -5.70
C THR A 259 -0.87 21.34 -5.55
N THR A 260 -0.59 20.19 -4.94
CA THR A 260 -1.61 19.18 -4.63
C THR A 260 -2.72 19.74 -3.73
N LEU A 261 -2.38 20.47 -2.67
CA LEU A 261 -3.35 21.09 -1.77
C LEU A 261 -4.13 22.23 -2.46
N LYS A 262 -3.52 22.99 -3.35
CA LYS A 262 -4.21 24.00 -4.17
C LYS A 262 -5.24 23.38 -5.10
N ILE A 263 -4.86 22.29 -5.79
CA ILE A 263 -5.78 21.54 -6.68
C ILE A 263 -6.97 20.98 -5.89
N LEU A 264 -6.73 20.42 -4.69
CA LEU A 264 -7.79 19.91 -3.81
C LEU A 264 -8.78 21.00 -3.39
N LYS A 265 -8.32 22.25 -3.22
CA LYS A 265 -9.14 23.39 -2.81
C LYS A 265 -9.78 24.15 -3.98
N ALA A 266 -9.26 23.98 -5.20
CA ALA A 266 -9.66 24.79 -6.35
C ALA A 266 -11.09 24.54 -6.81
N ASN A 267 -11.67 23.33 -6.53
CA ASN A 267 -13.02 23.00 -6.94
C ASN A 267 -13.75 22.14 -5.88
N ARG A 268 -14.99 22.47 -5.61
CA ARG A 268 -15.87 21.73 -4.69
C ARG A 268 -16.00 20.25 -5.05
N GLN A 269 -16.11 19.89 -6.33
CA GLN A 269 -16.22 18.50 -6.77
C GLN A 269 -14.92 17.72 -6.56
N THR A 270 -13.76 18.35 -6.80
CA THR A 270 -12.45 17.76 -6.50
C THR A 270 -12.30 17.48 -5.01
N GLY A 271 -12.62 18.45 -4.15
CA GLY A 271 -12.58 18.25 -2.70
C GLY A 271 -13.53 17.14 -2.23
N LEU A 272 -14.74 17.07 -2.79
CA LEU A 272 -15.73 16.03 -2.48
C LEU A 272 -15.22 14.64 -2.91
N PHE A 273 -14.62 14.52 -4.09
CA PHE A 273 -14.07 13.27 -4.58
C PHE A 273 -12.91 12.77 -3.71
N PHE A 274 -11.96 13.64 -3.36
CA PHE A 274 -10.85 13.25 -2.48
C PHE A 274 -11.34 12.92 -1.06
N THR A 275 -12.33 13.62 -0.53
CA THR A 275 -12.98 13.27 0.75
C THR A 275 -13.61 11.89 0.68
N PHE A 276 -14.33 11.59 -0.40
CA PHE A 276 -14.87 10.26 -0.66
C PHE A 276 -13.78 9.18 -0.65
N VAL A 277 -12.70 9.39 -1.42
CA VAL A 277 -11.56 8.46 -1.48
C VAL A 277 -10.93 8.26 -0.11
N PHE A 278 -10.75 9.34 0.63
CA PHE A 278 -10.14 9.33 1.95
C PHE A 278 -10.98 8.48 2.93
N VAL A 279 -12.28 8.72 2.99
CA VAL A 279 -13.21 7.94 3.82
C VAL A 279 -13.26 6.48 3.37
N LEU A 280 -13.31 6.23 2.06
CA LEU A 280 -13.30 4.88 1.49
C LEU A 280 -12.07 4.09 1.93
N ILE A 281 -10.88 4.67 1.78
CA ILE A 281 -9.61 4.00 2.12
C ILE A 281 -9.48 3.78 3.63
N ILE A 282 -9.84 4.77 4.44
CA ILE A 282 -9.86 4.60 5.90
C ILE A 282 -10.76 3.42 6.27
N SER A 283 -11.98 3.38 5.76
CA SER A 283 -12.95 2.35 6.10
C SER A 283 -12.54 0.96 5.60
N LEU A 284 -11.95 0.88 4.41
CA LEU A 284 -11.52 -0.38 3.82
C LEU A 284 -10.34 -1.01 4.58
N PHE A 285 -9.38 -0.20 5.04
CA PHE A 285 -8.13 -0.67 5.64
C PHE A 285 -8.08 -0.58 7.16
N MET A 286 -9.10 -0.05 7.83
CA MET A 286 -9.13 0.07 9.29
C MET A 286 -9.05 -1.31 9.99
N GLN A 287 -9.55 -2.35 9.36
CA GLN A 287 -9.48 -3.73 9.84
C GLN A 287 -8.05 -4.29 9.87
N ASP A 288 -7.10 -3.77 9.07
CA ASP A 288 -5.70 -4.25 9.03
C ASP A 288 -5.02 -4.14 10.41
N ALA A 289 -5.41 -3.13 11.21
CA ALA A 289 -4.88 -2.94 12.56
C ALA A 289 -5.33 -4.01 13.56
N VAL A 290 -6.44 -4.69 13.32
CA VAL A 290 -7.12 -5.51 14.33
C VAL A 290 -7.38 -6.96 13.92
N LEU A 291 -7.30 -7.30 12.63
CA LEU A 291 -7.73 -8.60 12.11
C LEU A 291 -6.94 -9.77 12.72
N GLU A 292 -5.62 -9.71 12.72
CA GLU A 292 -4.79 -10.78 13.27
C GLU A 292 -4.88 -10.86 14.81
N PRO A 293 -4.81 -9.74 15.56
CA PRO A 293 -5.10 -9.75 17.00
C PRO A 293 -6.50 -10.31 17.32
N TYR A 294 -7.54 -9.95 16.54
CA TYR A 294 -8.89 -10.48 16.68
C TYR A 294 -8.92 -12.00 16.56
N ALA A 295 -8.28 -12.56 15.54
CA ALA A 295 -8.21 -14.00 15.35
C ALA A 295 -7.52 -14.70 16.52
N GLY A 296 -6.48 -14.09 17.07
CA GLY A 296 -5.77 -14.63 18.21
C GLY A 296 -6.51 -14.55 19.51
N GLU A 297 -7.17 -13.43 19.81
CA GLU A 297 -7.86 -13.24 21.09
C GLU A 297 -9.25 -13.89 21.13
N ILE A 298 -9.97 -13.92 20.00
CA ILE A 298 -11.36 -14.42 19.95
C ILE A 298 -11.43 -15.89 19.54
N PHE A 299 -10.61 -16.30 18.57
CA PHE A 299 -10.61 -17.68 18.07
C PHE A 299 -9.45 -18.52 18.61
N LEU A 300 -8.60 -17.94 19.47
CA LEU A 300 -7.42 -18.59 20.05
C LEU A 300 -6.50 -19.19 18.99
N MET A 301 -6.40 -18.50 17.83
CA MET A 301 -5.53 -18.94 16.75
C MET A 301 -4.06 -18.69 17.10
N PRO A 302 -3.16 -19.65 16.89
CA PRO A 302 -1.71 -19.39 17.00
C PRO A 302 -1.26 -18.39 15.95
N ILE A 303 -0.09 -17.76 16.15
CA ILE A 303 0.44 -16.72 15.23
C ILE A 303 0.55 -17.27 13.80
N SER A 304 0.95 -18.54 13.65
CA SER A 304 1.06 -19.20 12.34
C SER A 304 -0.27 -19.25 11.58
N GLU A 305 -1.37 -19.51 12.27
CA GLU A 305 -2.70 -19.59 11.64
C GLU A 305 -3.28 -18.21 11.38
N SER A 306 -3.14 -17.26 12.33
CA SER A 306 -3.63 -15.89 12.11
C SER A 306 -2.91 -15.19 10.96
N THR A 307 -1.62 -15.45 10.75
CA THR A 307 -0.88 -14.91 9.60
C THR A 307 -1.41 -15.45 8.25
N ARG A 308 -1.92 -16.70 8.20
CA ARG A 308 -2.56 -17.27 6.98
C ARG A 308 -3.82 -16.54 6.57
N LEU A 309 -4.47 -15.79 7.45
CA LEU A 309 -5.65 -14.99 7.12
C LEU A 309 -5.38 -13.98 6.00
N ASN A 310 -4.15 -13.44 5.94
CA ASN A 310 -3.72 -12.58 4.84
C ASN A 310 -3.73 -13.30 3.48
N ALA A 311 -3.49 -14.61 3.45
CA ALA A 311 -3.63 -15.40 2.22
C ALA A 311 -5.10 -15.57 1.83
N VAL A 312 -5.99 -15.82 2.81
CA VAL A 312 -7.44 -15.98 2.56
C VAL A 312 -8.03 -14.70 1.97
N SER A 313 -7.79 -13.56 2.61
CA SER A 313 -8.25 -12.26 2.09
C SER A 313 -7.55 -11.88 0.78
N GLY A 314 -6.24 -12.18 0.66
CA GLY A 314 -5.44 -11.90 -0.54
C GLY A 314 -5.94 -12.67 -1.78
N ILE A 315 -6.29 -13.95 -1.64
CA ILE A 315 -6.89 -14.74 -2.73
C ILE A 315 -8.23 -14.13 -3.14
N GLY A 316 -9.08 -13.81 -2.17
CA GLY A 316 -10.34 -13.11 -2.42
C GLY A 316 -10.11 -11.80 -3.19
N THR A 317 -9.15 -10.99 -2.75
CA THR A 317 -8.81 -9.70 -3.37
C THR A 317 -8.31 -9.89 -4.81
N LEU A 318 -7.44 -10.86 -5.06
CA LEU A 318 -6.94 -11.16 -6.40
C LEU A 318 -8.06 -11.55 -7.36
N ILE A 319 -8.97 -12.42 -6.93
CA ILE A 319 -10.16 -12.81 -7.69
C ILE A 319 -11.07 -11.59 -7.91
N GLY A 320 -11.31 -10.79 -6.87
CA GLY A 320 -12.10 -9.57 -6.93
C GLY A 320 -11.55 -8.54 -7.92
N LEU A 321 -10.24 -8.30 -7.92
CA LEU A 321 -9.55 -7.42 -8.86
C LEU A 321 -9.79 -7.88 -10.32
N GLY A 322 -9.55 -9.16 -10.59
CA GLY A 322 -9.70 -9.74 -11.92
C GLY A 322 -11.15 -9.71 -12.42
N THR A 323 -12.07 -10.24 -11.62
CA THR A 323 -13.50 -10.33 -12.01
C THR A 323 -14.15 -8.96 -12.19
N THR A 324 -13.74 -7.97 -11.40
CA THR A 324 -14.31 -6.62 -11.47
C THR A 324 -14.01 -5.95 -12.79
N GLY A 325 -12.76 -5.96 -13.23
CA GLY A 325 -12.37 -5.30 -14.48
C GLY A 325 -13.04 -5.91 -15.70
N PHE A 326 -13.19 -7.24 -15.74
CA PHE A 326 -13.71 -7.95 -16.92
C PHE A 326 -15.22 -8.19 -16.90
N LEU A 327 -15.83 -8.34 -15.73
CA LEU A 327 -17.24 -8.77 -15.62
C LEU A 327 -18.15 -7.73 -14.97
N VAL A 328 -17.72 -7.10 -13.88
CA VAL A 328 -18.62 -6.28 -13.06
C VAL A 328 -18.71 -4.85 -13.60
N VAL A 329 -17.59 -4.20 -13.82
CA VAL A 329 -17.54 -2.80 -14.32
C VAL A 329 -18.17 -2.66 -15.70
N PRO A 330 -17.94 -3.56 -16.69
CA PRO A 330 -18.59 -3.46 -18.01
C PRO A 330 -20.11 -3.58 -17.94
N ARG A 331 -20.66 -4.31 -16.95
CA ARG A 331 -22.12 -4.55 -16.84
C ARG A 331 -22.84 -3.52 -15.99
N LEU A 332 -22.25 -3.13 -14.85
CA LEU A 332 -22.89 -2.23 -13.87
C LEU A 332 -22.44 -0.77 -13.98
N GLY A 333 -21.36 -0.52 -14.71
CA GLY A 333 -20.67 0.76 -14.69
C GLY A 333 -19.85 0.99 -13.42
N LYS A 334 -18.88 1.89 -13.48
CA LYS A 334 -17.86 2.11 -12.43
C LYS A 334 -18.47 2.53 -11.09
N LYS A 335 -19.40 3.50 -11.12
CA LYS A 335 -20.04 4.05 -9.92
C LYS A 335 -20.91 3.02 -9.17
N ASN A 336 -21.69 2.22 -9.91
CA ASN A 336 -22.53 1.20 -9.29
C ASN A 336 -21.70 0.00 -8.79
N SER A 337 -20.65 -0.40 -9.55
CA SER A 337 -19.72 -1.43 -9.10
C SER A 337 -19.08 -1.04 -7.77
N LEU A 338 -18.69 0.23 -7.61
CA LEU A 338 -18.12 0.74 -6.38
C LEU A 338 -19.11 0.70 -5.21
N LYS A 339 -20.40 1.05 -5.45
CA LYS A 339 -21.45 0.92 -4.43
C LYS A 339 -21.64 -0.53 -3.99
N VAL A 340 -21.70 -1.45 -4.95
CA VAL A 340 -21.81 -2.89 -4.66
C VAL A 340 -20.62 -3.35 -3.82
N GLY A 341 -19.40 -2.91 -4.16
CA GLY A 341 -18.20 -3.18 -3.37
C GLY A 341 -18.30 -2.70 -1.92
N CYS A 342 -18.73 -1.45 -1.71
CA CYS A 342 -18.92 -0.89 -0.37
C CYS A 342 -19.98 -1.66 0.45
N VAL A 343 -21.10 -2.03 -0.17
CA VAL A 343 -22.15 -2.83 0.50
C VAL A 343 -21.62 -4.23 0.85
N ALA A 344 -20.95 -4.90 -0.09
CA ALA A 344 -20.38 -6.22 0.14
C ALA A 344 -19.32 -6.21 1.25
N THR A 345 -18.47 -5.15 1.31
CA THR A 345 -17.50 -4.96 2.39
C THR A 345 -18.21 -4.76 3.74
N THR A 346 -19.27 -3.95 3.80
CA THR A 346 -20.06 -3.75 5.02
C THR A 346 -20.68 -5.06 5.51
N ILE A 347 -21.26 -5.85 4.60
CA ILE A 347 -21.81 -7.18 4.93
C ILE A 347 -20.71 -8.09 5.47
N SER A 348 -19.54 -8.08 4.85
CA SER A 348 -18.39 -8.89 5.31
C SER A 348 -17.96 -8.52 6.74
N PHE A 349 -17.90 -7.24 7.08
CA PHE A 349 -17.59 -6.80 8.44
C PHE A 349 -18.65 -7.25 9.45
N ILE A 350 -19.94 -7.16 9.10
CA ILE A 350 -21.02 -7.68 9.96
C ILE A 350 -20.86 -9.18 10.17
N LEU A 351 -20.58 -9.96 9.12
CA LEU A 351 -20.36 -11.40 9.23
C LEU A 351 -19.12 -11.75 10.06
N ILE A 352 -18.04 -10.96 9.98
CA ILE A 352 -16.85 -11.11 10.82
C ILE A 352 -17.25 -10.90 12.30
N VAL A 353 -18.00 -9.86 12.63
CA VAL A 353 -18.50 -9.63 14.00
C VAL A 353 -19.38 -10.79 14.45
N MET A 354 -20.33 -11.23 13.62
CA MET A 354 -21.21 -12.38 13.93
C MET A 354 -20.42 -13.67 14.15
N SER A 355 -19.34 -13.89 13.42
CA SER A 355 -18.50 -15.07 13.59
C SER A 355 -17.87 -15.17 14.97
N GLY A 356 -17.47 -14.02 15.55
CA GLY A 356 -16.95 -13.94 16.90
C GLY A 356 -18.00 -14.26 17.97
N PHE A 357 -19.25 -13.81 17.80
CA PHE A 357 -20.34 -14.17 18.70
C PHE A 357 -20.70 -15.65 18.64
N THR A 358 -20.63 -16.26 17.45
CA THR A 358 -20.97 -17.68 17.26
C THR A 358 -19.80 -18.63 17.55
N GLY A 359 -18.57 -18.12 17.63
CA GLY A 359 -17.35 -18.93 17.78
C GLY A 359 -17.04 -19.82 16.56
N LYS A 360 -17.74 -19.63 15.41
CA LYS A 360 -17.59 -20.47 14.24
C LYS A 360 -16.45 -19.97 13.34
N LEU A 361 -15.33 -20.67 13.36
CA LEU A 361 -14.17 -20.37 12.52
C LEU A 361 -14.49 -20.41 11.01
N SER A 362 -15.33 -21.35 10.57
CA SER A 362 -15.73 -21.44 9.16
C SER A 362 -16.47 -20.20 8.67
N LEU A 363 -17.32 -19.61 9.52
CA LEU A 363 -18.02 -18.37 9.20
C LEU A 363 -17.01 -17.20 9.10
N PHE A 364 -16.04 -17.15 10.02
CA PHE A 364 -14.98 -16.14 9.99
C PHE A 364 -14.15 -16.19 8.70
N LEU A 365 -13.67 -17.39 8.32
CA LEU A 365 -12.88 -17.57 7.09
C LEU A 365 -13.69 -17.24 5.82
N SER A 366 -14.97 -17.64 5.79
CA SER A 366 -15.86 -17.29 4.67
C SER A 366 -16.13 -15.80 4.57
N ALA A 367 -16.36 -15.14 5.71
CA ALA A 367 -16.56 -13.69 5.78
C ALA A 367 -15.30 -12.92 5.37
N LEU A 368 -14.12 -13.42 5.76
CA LEU A 368 -12.84 -12.84 5.39
C LEU A 368 -12.53 -13.00 3.89
N PHE A 369 -12.87 -14.16 3.31
CA PHE A 369 -12.77 -14.35 1.86
C PHE A 369 -13.70 -13.40 1.09
N LEU A 370 -14.96 -13.25 1.57
CA LEU A 370 -15.92 -12.32 1.00
C LEU A 370 -15.42 -10.86 1.12
N TYR A 371 -14.81 -10.50 2.26
CA TYR A 371 -14.13 -9.21 2.43
C TYR A 371 -13.05 -9.00 1.37
N GLY A 372 -12.20 -10.00 1.14
CA GLY A 372 -11.17 -9.92 0.09
C GLY A 372 -11.78 -9.66 -1.30
N LEU A 373 -12.81 -10.43 -1.69
CA LEU A 373 -13.54 -10.21 -2.95
C LEU A 373 -14.09 -8.79 -3.06
N ALA A 374 -14.75 -8.32 -1.99
CA ALA A 374 -15.34 -6.99 -1.93
C ALA A 374 -14.27 -5.88 -1.98
N ALA A 375 -13.14 -6.07 -1.31
CA ALA A 375 -12.01 -5.14 -1.34
C ALA A 375 -11.39 -5.04 -2.74
N GLY A 376 -11.23 -6.17 -3.44
CA GLY A 376 -10.77 -6.19 -4.83
C GLY A 376 -11.75 -5.46 -5.77
N LEU A 377 -13.05 -5.71 -5.62
CA LEU A 377 -14.11 -5.02 -6.35
C LEU A 377 -14.05 -3.51 -6.11
N THR A 378 -14.01 -3.10 -4.85
CA THR A 378 -13.99 -1.69 -4.43
C THR A 378 -12.75 -0.96 -4.97
N THR A 379 -11.58 -1.57 -4.84
CA THR A 379 -10.30 -0.98 -5.28
C THR A 379 -10.27 -0.80 -6.80
N THR A 380 -10.68 -1.83 -7.57
CA THR A 380 -10.69 -1.75 -9.05
C THR A 380 -11.69 -0.71 -9.54
N ALA A 381 -12.89 -0.69 -8.97
CA ALA A 381 -13.92 0.26 -9.36
C ALA A 381 -13.52 1.71 -9.00
N ALA A 382 -12.90 1.92 -7.82
CA ALA A 382 -12.40 3.23 -7.40
C ALA A 382 -11.28 3.73 -8.31
N LEU A 383 -10.31 2.87 -8.64
CA LEU A 383 -9.23 3.19 -9.56
C LEU A 383 -9.76 3.51 -10.96
N SER A 384 -10.71 2.72 -11.46
CA SER A 384 -11.34 2.95 -12.76
C SER A 384 -12.12 4.28 -12.81
N LEU A 385 -12.79 4.64 -11.71
CA LEU A 385 -13.47 5.92 -11.59
C LEU A 385 -12.47 7.09 -11.53
N MET A 386 -11.37 6.94 -10.80
CA MET A 386 -10.30 7.92 -10.72
C MET A 386 -9.70 8.21 -12.09
N LEU A 387 -9.42 7.18 -12.87
CA LEU A 387 -8.86 7.35 -14.22
C LEU A 387 -9.81 8.11 -15.16
N ASP A 388 -11.13 7.93 -15.03
CA ASP A 388 -12.11 8.71 -15.81
C ASP A 388 -12.15 10.20 -15.44
N LEU A 389 -11.83 10.49 -14.17
CA LEU A 389 -11.79 11.86 -13.66
C LEU A 389 -10.45 12.57 -13.99
N THR A 390 -9.51 11.86 -14.59
CA THR A 390 -8.17 12.37 -14.88
C THR A 390 -8.11 12.87 -16.32
N ALA A 391 -7.89 14.18 -16.52
CA ALA A 391 -7.60 14.73 -17.84
C ALA A 391 -6.19 14.33 -18.29
N ALA A 392 -5.99 14.07 -19.58
CA ALA A 392 -4.72 13.60 -20.12
C ALA A 392 -3.55 14.57 -19.84
N GLU A 393 -3.83 15.88 -19.86
CA GLU A 393 -2.86 16.97 -19.67
C GLU A 393 -2.32 17.04 -18.22
N THR A 394 -3.09 16.55 -17.23
CA THR A 394 -2.79 16.65 -15.79
C THR A 394 -2.73 15.30 -15.10
N ALA A 395 -2.67 14.24 -15.88
CA ALA A 395 -2.72 12.87 -15.37
C ALA A 395 -1.65 12.59 -14.32
N GLY A 396 -0.41 13.03 -14.52
CA GLY A 396 0.69 12.81 -13.57
C GLY A 396 0.42 13.45 -12.20
N THR A 397 -0.02 14.70 -12.19
CA THR A 397 -0.35 15.46 -10.97
C THR A 397 -1.50 14.81 -10.21
N PHE A 398 -2.57 14.43 -10.92
CA PHE A 398 -3.75 13.85 -10.30
C PHE A 398 -3.48 12.44 -9.74
N ILE A 399 -2.75 11.59 -10.47
CA ILE A 399 -2.33 10.26 -10.01
C ILE A 399 -1.38 10.36 -8.82
N GLY A 400 -0.46 11.35 -8.82
CA GLY A 400 0.42 11.64 -7.69
C GLY A 400 -0.36 12.06 -6.43
N ALA A 401 -1.32 12.97 -6.57
CA ALA A 401 -2.22 13.41 -5.50
C ALA A 401 -3.07 12.24 -4.95
N TRP A 402 -3.60 11.41 -5.83
CA TRP A 402 -4.31 10.19 -5.45
C TRP A 402 -3.44 9.23 -4.64
N GLY A 403 -2.22 8.91 -5.12
CA GLY A 403 -1.30 8.03 -4.42
C GLY A 403 -0.89 8.55 -3.04
N LEU A 404 -0.69 9.87 -2.91
CA LEU A 404 -0.42 10.52 -1.63
C LEU A 404 -1.63 10.44 -0.69
N ALA A 405 -2.83 10.77 -1.18
CA ALA A 405 -4.06 10.67 -0.41
C ALA A 405 -4.31 9.24 0.09
N GLN A 406 -4.08 8.23 -0.76
CA GLN A 406 -4.18 6.82 -0.36
C GLN A 406 -3.20 6.45 0.76
N ALA A 407 -1.93 6.86 0.66
CA ALA A 407 -0.93 6.54 1.66
C ALA A 407 -1.25 7.19 3.01
N MET A 408 -1.65 8.47 3.01
CA MET A 408 -2.07 9.20 4.21
C MET A 408 -3.33 8.58 4.82
N ALA A 409 -4.32 8.23 4.00
CA ALA A 409 -5.55 7.58 4.45
C ALA A 409 -5.29 6.19 5.04
N ARG A 410 -4.35 5.41 4.48
CA ARG A 410 -3.93 4.12 5.04
C ARG A 410 -3.24 4.27 6.39
N GLY A 411 -2.32 5.24 6.53
CA GLY A 411 -1.70 5.54 7.82
C GLY A 411 -2.75 5.89 8.88
N LEU A 412 -3.68 6.76 8.51
CA LEU A 412 -4.75 7.18 9.42
C LEU A 412 -5.74 6.04 9.73
N SER A 413 -6.03 5.15 8.76
CA SER A 413 -6.89 3.98 8.99
C SER A 413 -6.33 3.06 10.08
N THR A 414 -5.03 2.81 10.05
CA THR A 414 -4.33 2.02 11.07
C THR A 414 -4.45 2.68 12.45
N VAL A 415 -4.20 4.00 12.54
CA VAL A 415 -4.32 4.75 13.79
C VAL A 415 -5.76 4.71 14.33
N ILE A 416 -6.75 5.02 13.49
CA ILE A 416 -8.17 5.00 13.89
C ILE A 416 -8.58 3.60 14.35
N GLY A 417 -8.14 2.54 13.66
CA GLY A 417 -8.40 1.15 14.06
C GLY A 417 -7.87 0.83 15.45
N GLY A 418 -6.60 1.17 15.72
CA GLY A 418 -5.97 0.94 17.02
C GLY A 418 -6.59 1.76 18.16
N VAL A 419 -6.84 3.06 17.91
CA VAL A 419 -7.54 3.93 18.88
C VAL A 419 -8.93 3.40 19.20
N THR A 420 -9.69 3.02 18.16
CA THR A 420 -11.04 2.48 18.33
C THR A 420 -11.03 1.19 19.14
N LEU A 421 -10.04 0.31 18.93
CA LEU A 421 -9.89 -0.92 19.72
C LEU A 421 -9.62 -0.61 21.19
N ASP A 422 -8.69 0.31 21.51
CA ASP A 422 -8.39 0.66 22.90
C ASP A 422 -9.55 1.38 23.57
N VAL A 423 -10.28 2.24 22.88
CA VAL A 423 -11.53 2.83 23.36
C VAL A 423 -12.57 1.74 23.62
N GLY A 424 -12.73 0.81 22.69
CA GLY A 424 -13.63 -0.34 22.86
C GLY A 424 -13.27 -1.19 24.09
N ARG A 425 -11.98 -1.46 24.32
CA ARG A 425 -11.50 -2.18 25.51
C ARG A 425 -11.75 -1.45 26.82
N ARG A 426 -11.85 -0.12 26.81
CA ARG A 426 -12.22 0.69 27.99
C ARG A 426 -13.73 0.72 28.23
N LEU A 427 -14.51 0.69 27.14
CA LEU A 427 -15.98 0.76 27.20
C LEU A 427 -16.63 -0.60 27.50
N PHE A 428 -16.03 -1.68 27.04
CA PHE A 428 -16.59 -3.02 27.10
C PHE A 428 -15.64 -3.97 27.85
N ASN A 429 -16.20 -4.73 28.79
CA ASN A 429 -15.45 -5.78 29.51
C ASN A 429 -15.21 -7.04 28.65
N VAL A 430 -15.78 -7.11 27.45
CA VAL A 430 -15.70 -8.26 26.55
C VAL A 430 -14.89 -7.86 25.31
N SER A 431 -13.76 -8.52 25.09
CA SER A 431 -12.87 -8.23 23.94
C SER A 431 -13.60 -8.28 22.60
N MET A 432 -14.57 -9.20 22.45
CA MET A 432 -15.37 -9.34 21.24
C MET A 432 -16.09 -8.04 20.86
N LEU A 433 -16.66 -7.31 21.84
CA LEU A 433 -17.35 -6.05 21.60
C LEU A 433 -16.37 -4.92 21.23
N ALA A 434 -15.17 -4.94 21.80
CA ALA A 434 -14.13 -3.96 21.48
C ALA A 434 -13.67 -4.10 20.01
N TYR A 435 -13.43 -5.32 19.55
CA TYR A 435 -13.11 -5.59 18.14
C TYR A 435 -14.32 -5.32 17.23
N GLY A 436 -15.52 -5.71 17.68
CA GLY A 436 -16.77 -5.47 16.97
C GLY A 436 -17.00 -3.99 16.67
N LEU A 437 -16.65 -3.09 17.59
CA LEU A 437 -16.72 -1.65 17.40
C LEU A 437 -15.87 -1.18 16.21
N VAL A 438 -14.66 -1.73 16.03
CA VAL A 438 -13.78 -1.38 14.92
C VAL A 438 -14.40 -1.79 13.59
N PHE A 439 -14.85 -3.04 13.45
CA PHE A 439 -15.47 -3.53 12.22
C PHE A 439 -16.79 -2.81 11.89
N LEU A 440 -17.61 -2.50 12.89
CA LEU A 440 -18.85 -1.75 12.69
C LEU A 440 -18.59 -0.31 12.27
N LEU A 441 -17.62 0.36 12.87
CA LEU A 441 -17.23 1.71 12.47
C LEU A 441 -16.69 1.74 11.04
N ALA A 442 -15.89 0.74 10.65
CA ALA A 442 -15.44 0.56 9.28
C ALA A 442 -16.62 0.37 8.32
N GLY A 443 -17.61 -0.44 8.69
CA GLY A 443 -18.85 -0.64 7.92
C GLY A 443 -19.67 0.65 7.75
N VAL A 444 -19.82 1.43 8.82
CA VAL A 444 -20.47 2.75 8.77
C VAL A 444 -19.73 3.68 7.82
N GLY A 445 -18.42 3.72 7.86
CA GLY A 445 -17.60 4.49 6.94
C GLY A 445 -17.76 4.06 5.48
N MET A 446 -17.94 2.76 5.21
CA MET A 446 -18.24 2.26 3.85
C MET A 446 -19.61 2.76 3.36
N ILE A 447 -20.63 2.80 4.23
CA ILE A 447 -21.94 3.36 3.89
C ILE A 447 -21.83 4.87 3.66
N LEU A 448 -21.08 5.58 4.52
CA LEU A 448 -20.82 7.01 4.33
C LEU A 448 -20.13 7.28 2.98
N SER A 449 -19.22 6.40 2.57
CA SER A 449 -18.57 6.48 1.25
C SER A 449 -19.58 6.40 0.10
N ILE A 450 -20.64 5.61 0.23
CA ILE A 450 -21.73 5.55 -0.77
C ILE A 450 -22.46 6.90 -0.85
N PHE A 451 -22.76 7.53 0.29
CA PHE A 451 -23.42 8.85 0.31
C PHE A 451 -22.54 9.93 -0.34
N LEU A 452 -21.24 9.95 -0.01
CA LEU A 452 -20.30 10.87 -0.63
C LEU A 452 -20.19 10.64 -2.14
N LEU A 453 -20.08 9.38 -2.57
CA LEU A 453 -20.01 8.99 -3.98
C LEU A 453 -21.25 9.45 -4.76
N ASN A 454 -22.46 9.41 -4.16
CA ASN A 454 -23.67 9.86 -4.80
C ASN A 454 -23.66 11.36 -5.11
N ARG A 455 -22.94 12.15 -4.32
CA ARG A 455 -22.79 13.61 -4.50
C ARG A 455 -21.69 13.99 -5.50
N VAL A 456 -20.82 13.05 -5.88
CA VAL A 456 -19.78 13.28 -6.92
C VAL A 456 -20.44 13.29 -8.29
N ASN A 457 -20.39 14.43 -8.98
CA ASN A 457 -20.82 14.59 -10.35
C ASN A 457 -19.62 14.51 -11.30
N VAL A 458 -19.51 13.37 -12.02
CA VAL A 458 -18.38 13.08 -12.89
C VAL A 458 -18.25 14.10 -14.03
N ARG A 459 -19.37 14.53 -14.63
CA ARG A 459 -19.37 15.51 -15.74
C ARG A 459 -18.90 16.89 -15.27
N GLU A 460 -19.48 17.39 -14.18
CA GLU A 460 -19.10 18.67 -13.57
C GLU A 460 -17.62 18.66 -13.12
N PHE A 461 -17.11 17.50 -12.67
CA PHE A 461 -15.72 17.34 -12.31
C PHE A 461 -14.80 17.47 -13.54
N GLN A 462 -15.11 16.79 -14.64
CA GLN A 462 -14.32 16.83 -15.87
C GLN A 462 -14.28 18.22 -16.47
N ASP A 463 -15.43 18.92 -16.54
CA ASP A 463 -15.54 20.28 -17.08
C ASP A 463 -14.76 21.30 -16.25
N ASN A 464 -14.84 21.21 -14.93
CA ASN A 464 -14.23 22.18 -14.02
C ASN A 464 -12.76 21.87 -13.69
N ALA A 465 -12.35 20.61 -13.69
CA ALA A 465 -10.96 20.24 -13.40
C ALA A 465 -10.02 20.73 -14.50
N SER A 466 -10.41 20.64 -15.77
CA SER A 466 -9.62 21.15 -16.90
C SER A 466 -9.43 22.67 -16.84
N VAL A 467 -10.48 23.42 -16.47
CA VAL A 467 -10.42 24.89 -16.32
C VAL A 467 -9.57 25.32 -15.12
N ALA A 468 -9.78 24.69 -13.95
CA ALA A 468 -9.03 25.06 -12.74
C ALA A 468 -7.53 24.76 -12.84
N ILE A 469 -7.17 23.69 -13.55
CA ILE A 469 -5.78 23.29 -13.73
C ILE A 469 -5.11 24.20 -14.78
N ALA A 470 -5.79 24.55 -15.86
CA ALA A 470 -5.28 25.55 -16.83
C ALA A 470 -4.99 26.89 -16.16
N THR A 471 -5.90 27.37 -15.30
CA THR A 471 -5.74 28.64 -14.56
C THR A 471 -4.58 28.61 -13.55
N ILE A 472 -4.32 27.46 -12.91
CA ILE A 472 -3.20 27.30 -11.95
C ILE A 472 -1.86 27.23 -12.70
N LEU A 473 -1.80 26.54 -13.84
CA LEU A 473 -0.61 26.47 -14.66
C LEU A 473 -0.29 27.82 -15.34
N GLU A 474 -1.30 28.58 -15.77
CA GLU A 474 -1.13 29.94 -16.29
C GLU A 474 -0.69 30.94 -15.21
N GLY A 475 -1.16 30.79 -13.96
CA GLY A 475 -0.79 31.65 -12.83
C GLY A 475 0.54 31.31 -12.16
N GLU A 476 1.20 30.21 -12.49
CA GLU A 476 2.58 29.88 -12.07
C GLU A 476 3.62 30.30 -13.13
N LEU A 477 3.17 30.77 -14.32
CA LEU A 477 4.01 31.30 -15.42
C LEU A 477 4.18 32.83 -15.36
N ASP A 478 3.43 33.56 -14.52
CA ASP A 478 3.58 34.97 -14.21
C ASP A 478 4.32 35.13 -12.83
#